data_b2f6701ae69ab4272c12f0bcde92b875
#
_entry.id   b2f6701ae69ab4272c12f0bcde92b875
#
_cell.length_a   1.000
_cell.length_b   1.000
_cell.length_c   1.000
_cell.angle_alpha   90.00
_cell.angle_beta   90.00
_cell.angle_gamma   90.00
#
_symmetry.space_group_name_H-M   'P 1'
#
loop_
_entity.id
_entity.type
_entity.pdbx_description
1 polymer ?
#
loop_
_entity_poly.entity_id
_entity_poly.type
_entity_poly.pdbx_seq_one_letter_code
_entity_poly.pdbx_strand_id
1 'polypeptide(L)'
;MGLRQLSEKREERTATQDDEELRQILERRKTQIKVVGCGGAGNNTVTRLMQVGIVGAETVAVNTDAQDLLYTDSDKKVLIGKDLTQGLGAGADPHVGMEAAKENKDEIKRALQGADLVFLT
;
A
#
# COMPACT_ATOMS: atom_id res chain seq x y z
N MET A 1 11.02 -24.76 41.86
CA MET A 1 10.85 -23.37 41.45
C MET A 1 10.37 -22.57 42.67
N GLY A 2 11.13 -21.55 43.10
CA GLY A 2 10.77 -20.77 44.28
C GLY A 2 9.65 -19.76 43.96
N LEU A 3 8.90 -19.37 45.00
CA LEU A 3 7.83 -18.37 44.92
C LEU A 3 8.29 -17.04 44.28
N ARG A 4 9.55 -16.66 44.52
CA ARG A 4 10.15 -15.45 43.95
C ARG A 4 10.28 -15.52 42.42
N GLN A 5 10.73 -16.67 41.90
CA GLN A 5 10.83 -16.89 40.44
C GLN A 5 9.47 -16.93 39.74
N LEU A 6 8.44 -17.44 40.43
CA LEU A 6 7.07 -17.42 39.93
C LEU A 6 6.49 -16.01 39.89
N SER A 7 6.82 -15.19 40.92
CA SER A 7 6.42 -13.77 40.97
C SER A 7 7.10 -12.97 39.85
N GLU A 8 8.41 -13.11 39.67
CA GLU A 8 9.15 -12.44 38.58
C GLU A 8 8.59 -12.81 37.17
N LYS A 9 8.36 -14.10 36.95
CA LYS A 9 7.75 -14.55 35.67
C LYS A 9 6.33 -14.01 35.44
N ARG A 10 5.58 -13.81 36.51
CA ARG A 10 4.22 -13.27 36.43
C ARG A 10 4.25 -11.78 36.11
N GLU A 11 5.17 -11.03 36.71
CA GLU A 11 5.38 -9.61 36.44
C GLU A 11 5.87 -9.39 35.01
N GLU A 12 6.80 -10.19 34.52
CA GLU A 12 7.28 -10.14 33.13
C GLU A 12 6.14 -10.43 32.11
N ARG A 13 5.30 -11.42 32.38
CA ARG A 13 4.16 -11.74 31.51
C ARG A 13 3.14 -10.60 31.45
N THR A 14 2.83 -10.01 32.59
CA THR A 14 1.88 -8.91 32.68
C THR A 14 2.40 -7.68 31.95
N ALA A 15 3.68 -7.32 32.14
CA ALA A 15 4.34 -6.22 31.43
C ALA A 15 4.33 -6.45 29.92
N THR A 16 4.61 -7.67 29.43
CA THR A 16 4.61 -8.00 28.00
C THR A 16 3.22 -7.89 27.38
N GLN A 17 2.16 -8.30 28.09
CA GLN A 17 0.78 -8.18 27.64
C GLN A 17 0.33 -6.73 27.57
N ASP A 18 0.66 -5.93 28.59
CA ASP A 18 0.34 -4.50 28.60
C ASP A 18 1.07 -3.76 27.48
N ASP A 19 2.33 -4.09 27.24
CA ASP A 19 3.12 -3.53 26.14
C ASP A 19 2.53 -3.87 24.78
N GLU A 20 2.07 -5.10 24.57
CA GLU A 20 1.45 -5.52 23.32
C GLU A 20 0.12 -4.80 23.09
N GLU A 21 -0.70 -4.66 24.12
CA GLU A 21 -1.95 -3.91 24.06
C GLU A 21 -1.70 -2.44 23.69
N LEU A 22 -0.71 -1.81 24.33
CA LEU A 22 -0.32 -0.43 24.01
C LEU A 22 0.16 -0.29 22.56
N ARG A 23 0.96 -1.22 22.08
CA ARG A 23 1.41 -1.23 20.66
C ARG A 23 0.24 -1.35 19.70
N GLN A 24 -0.73 -2.23 19.98
CA GLN A 24 -1.93 -2.39 19.16
C GLN A 24 -2.77 -1.11 19.13
N ILE A 25 -2.92 -0.43 20.26
CA ILE A 25 -3.64 0.85 20.33
C ILE A 25 -2.92 1.92 19.51
N LEU A 26 -1.60 2.01 19.60
CA LEU A 26 -0.79 2.94 18.82
C LEU A 26 -0.88 2.67 17.32
N GLU A 27 -0.83 1.41 16.89
CA GLU A 27 -0.97 1.02 15.49
C GLU A 27 -2.34 1.41 14.93
N ARG A 28 -3.43 1.25 15.69
CA ARG A 28 -4.79 1.65 15.29
C ARG A 28 -4.93 3.15 15.11
N ARG A 29 -4.15 3.96 15.84
CA ARG A 29 -4.16 5.43 15.78
C ARG A 29 -3.19 6.00 14.74
N LYS A 30 -2.32 5.16 14.19
CA LYS A 30 -1.35 5.59 13.19
C LYS A 30 -2.05 6.00 11.92
N THR A 31 -1.72 7.19 11.42
CA THR A 31 -2.22 7.68 10.13
C THR A 31 -1.77 6.74 9.02
N GLN A 32 -2.72 6.24 8.25
CA GLN A 32 -2.47 5.38 7.11
C GLN A 32 -2.30 6.23 5.86
N ILE A 33 -1.06 6.35 5.40
CA ILE A 33 -0.70 7.15 4.22
C ILE A 33 -0.45 6.20 3.05
N LYS A 34 -1.04 6.53 1.90
CA LYS A 34 -0.76 5.82 0.65
C LYS A 34 -0.26 6.80 -0.40
N VAL A 35 0.73 6.36 -1.17
CA VAL A 35 1.25 7.08 -2.33
C VAL A 35 0.88 6.27 -3.57
N VAL A 36 0.09 6.86 -4.44
CA VAL A 36 -0.42 6.20 -5.64
C VAL A 36 0.23 6.81 -6.86
N GLY A 37 0.96 6.02 -7.62
CA GLY A 37 1.52 6.41 -8.90
C GLY A 37 0.69 5.86 -10.05
N CYS A 38 0.18 6.74 -10.90
CA CYS A 38 -0.63 6.40 -12.06
C CYS A 38 0.16 6.58 -13.36
N GLY A 39 0.07 5.58 -14.25
CA GLY A 39 0.75 5.60 -15.53
C GLY A 39 2.27 5.49 -15.43
N GLY A 40 2.97 5.64 -16.54
CA GLY A 40 4.41 5.48 -16.60
C GLY A 40 5.18 6.45 -15.70
N ALA A 41 4.83 7.73 -15.73
CA ALA A 41 5.49 8.75 -14.90
C ALA A 41 5.24 8.53 -13.41
N GLY A 42 4.00 8.25 -13.01
CA GLY A 42 3.64 7.97 -11.62
C GLY A 42 4.29 6.69 -11.10
N ASN A 43 4.32 5.64 -11.91
CA ASN A 43 4.98 4.39 -11.58
C ASN A 43 6.50 4.57 -11.40
N ASN A 44 7.12 5.39 -12.24
CA ASN A 44 8.54 5.72 -12.08
C ASN A 44 8.80 6.50 -10.78
N THR A 45 7.95 7.44 -10.43
CA THR A 45 8.03 8.18 -9.16
C THR A 45 7.95 7.24 -7.96
N VAL A 46 6.99 6.31 -7.97
CA VAL A 46 6.83 5.30 -6.92
C VAL A 46 8.05 4.40 -6.81
N THR A 47 8.58 3.93 -7.93
CA THR A 47 9.81 3.14 -7.96
C THR A 47 10.97 3.88 -7.31
N ARG A 48 11.13 5.16 -7.58
CA ARG A 48 12.18 5.98 -6.96
C ARG A 48 12.00 6.15 -5.47
N LEU A 49 10.76 6.33 -5.01
CA LEU A 49 10.46 6.38 -3.57
C LEU A 49 10.84 5.08 -2.87
N MET A 50 10.57 3.94 -3.49
CA MET A 50 10.96 2.63 -2.95
C MET A 50 12.48 2.46 -2.90
N GLN A 51 13.20 2.93 -3.91
CA GLN A 51 14.67 2.87 -3.96
C GLN A 51 15.33 3.75 -2.90
N VAL A 52 14.80 4.95 -2.66
CA VAL A 52 15.28 5.86 -1.61
C VAL A 52 14.93 5.31 -0.22
N GLY A 53 13.85 4.59 -0.11
CA GLY A 53 13.30 4.08 1.13
C GLY A 53 12.27 5.03 1.72
N ILE A 54 11.02 4.59 1.74
CA ILE A 54 9.91 5.33 2.35
C ILE A 54 9.40 4.57 3.57
N VAL A 55 9.21 5.28 4.66
CA VAL A 55 8.71 4.72 5.92
C VAL A 55 7.40 5.41 6.29
N GLY A 56 6.43 4.60 6.75
CA GLY A 56 5.14 5.11 7.21
C GLY A 56 4.12 5.37 6.09
N ALA A 57 4.41 4.94 4.86
CA ALA A 57 3.47 5.00 3.76
C ALA A 57 3.52 3.71 2.93
N GLU A 58 2.37 3.31 2.41
CA GLU A 58 2.26 2.21 1.44
C GLU A 58 2.21 2.79 0.04
N THR A 59 2.95 2.19 -0.88
CA THR A 59 2.97 2.59 -2.28
C THR A 59 2.06 1.69 -3.13
N VAL A 60 1.36 2.32 -4.05
CA VAL A 60 0.45 1.64 -5.00
C VAL A 60 0.78 2.14 -6.41
N ALA A 61 1.10 1.22 -7.30
CA ALA A 61 1.27 1.52 -8.72
C ALA A 61 0.02 1.13 -9.48
N VAL A 62 -0.48 2.03 -10.30
CA VAL A 62 -1.66 1.83 -11.16
C VAL A 62 -1.26 2.11 -12.60
N ASN A 63 -1.56 1.20 -13.50
CA ASN A 63 -1.25 1.36 -14.92
C ASN A 63 -2.17 0.51 -15.79
N THR A 64 -2.30 0.90 -17.06
CA THR A 64 -2.91 0.11 -18.13
C THR A 64 -1.90 -0.77 -18.85
N ASP A 65 -0.61 -0.49 -18.70
CA ASP A 65 0.49 -1.23 -19.30
C ASP A 65 1.02 -2.28 -18.34
N ALA A 66 0.78 -3.55 -18.68
CA ALA A 66 1.18 -4.68 -17.83
C ALA A 66 2.71 -4.83 -17.74
N GLN A 67 3.43 -4.53 -18.79
CA GLN A 67 4.88 -4.64 -18.82
C GLN A 67 5.53 -3.59 -17.92
N ASP A 68 5.11 -2.33 -18.05
CA ASP A 68 5.59 -1.25 -17.18
C ASP A 68 5.28 -1.56 -15.70
N LEU A 69 4.08 -2.05 -15.44
CA LEU A 69 3.64 -2.39 -14.09
C LEU A 69 4.47 -3.54 -13.50
N LEU A 70 4.81 -4.54 -14.30
CA LEU A 70 5.64 -5.67 -13.87
C LEU A 70 7.01 -5.20 -13.37
N TYR A 71 7.62 -4.23 -14.03
CA TYR A 71 8.94 -3.69 -13.68
C TYR A 71 8.90 -2.53 -12.68
N THR A 72 7.72 -2.09 -12.28
CA THR A 72 7.56 -1.07 -11.25
C THR A 72 7.82 -1.66 -9.86
N ASP A 73 8.59 -0.98 -9.04
CA ASP A 73 8.78 -1.33 -7.63
C ASP A 73 7.75 -0.58 -6.78
N SER A 74 6.87 -1.32 -6.12
CA SER A 74 5.82 -0.79 -5.26
C SER A 74 5.28 -1.86 -4.34
N ASP A 75 4.64 -1.46 -3.23
CA ASP A 75 4.02 -2.41 -2.30
C ASP A 75 2.82 -3.13 -2.92
N LYS A 76 2.02 -2.40 -3.71
CA LYS A 76 0.88 -2.94 -4.43
C LYS A 76 0.88 -2.49 -5.88
N LYS A 77 0.31 -3.33 -6.74
CA LYS A 77 0.17 -3.07 -8.18
C LYS A 77 -1.26 -3.34 -8.63
N VAL A 78 -1.83 -2.40 -9.37
CA VAL A 78 -3.19 -2.51 -9.91
C VAL A 78 -3.14 -2.30 -11.42
N LEU A 79 -3.40 -3.36 -12.18
CA LEU A 79 -3.61 -3.27 -13.62
C LEU A 79 -5.06 -2.87 -13.88
N ILE A 80 -5.26 -1.74 -14.55
CA ILE A 80 -6.58 -1.24 -14.93
C ILE A 80 -6.82 -1.36 -16.43
N GLY A 81 -8.09 -1.43 -16.82
CA GLY A 81 -8.47 -1.59 -18.22
C GLY A 81 -8.06 -2.94 -18.79
N LYS A 82 -8.14 -4.01 -18.00
CA LYS A 82 -7.74 -5.35 -18.42
C LYS A 82 -8.41 -5.83 -19.68
N ASP A 83 -9.71 -5.60 -19.80
CA ASP A 83 -10.48 -5.97 -20.98
C ASP A 83 -10.34 -4.91 -22.08
N LEU A 84 -10.30 -3.63 -21.72
CA LEU A 84 -10.25 -2.51 -22.65
C LEU A 84 -8.91 -2.47 -23.42
N THR A 85 -7.78 -2.61 -22.73
CA THR A 85 -6.45 -2.51 -23.34
C THR A 85 -5.69 -3.82 -23.42
N GLN A 86 -6.15 -4.85 -22.74
CA GLN A 86 -5.48 -6.17 -22.65
C GLN A 86 -4.03 -6.08 -22.18
N GLY A 87 -3.71 -5.10 -21.35
CA GLY A 87 -2.38 -4.88 -20.82
C GLY A 87 -1.40 -4.18 -21.77
N LEU A 88 -1.90 -3.66 -22.90
CA LEU A 88 -1.07 -2.98 -23.91
C LEU A 88 -0.91 -1.48 -23.67
N GLY A 89 -1.55 -0.94 -22.63
CA GLY A 89 -1.51 0.48 -22.32
C GLY A 89 -2.56 1.30 -23.03
N ALA A 90 -2.70 2.56 -22.63
CA ALA A 90 -3.71 3.48 -23.12
C ALA A 90 -3.25 4.31 -24.34
N GLY A 91 -2.00 4.17 -24.77
CA GLY A 91 -1.44 4.93 -25.89
C GLY A 91 -1.45 6.44 -25.66
N ALA A 92 -1.27 6.90 -24.44
CA ALA A 92 -1.36 8.30 -24.01
C ALA A 92 -2.74 8.96 -24.32
N ASP A 93 -3.78 8.17 -24.48
CA ASP A 93 -5.14 8.66 -24.67
C ASP A 93 -5.85 8.79 -23.32
N PRO A 94 -6.20 10.04 -22.88
CA PRO A 94 -6.86 10.26 -21.59
C PRO A 94 -8.23 9.59 -21.48
N HIS A 95 -8.96 9.46 -22.58
CA HIS A 95 -10.26 8.78 -22.57
C HIS A 95 -10.12 7.29 -22.30
N VAL A 96 -9.13 6.65 -22.90
CA VAL A 96 -8.84 5.24 -22.64
C VAL A 96 -8.41 5.06 -21.18
N GLY A 97 -7.56 5.92 -20.65
CA GLY A 97 -7.15 5.90 -19.24
C GLY A 97 -8.34 6.05 -18.29
N MET A 98 -9.24 6.96 -18.56
CA MET A 98 -10.46 7.17 -17.76
C MET A 98 -11.37 5.93 -17.78
N GLU A 99 -11.64 5.38 -18.95
CA GLU A 99 -12.46 4.18 -19.11
C GLU A 99 -11.80 2.96 -18.43
N ALA A 100 -10.48 2.84 -18.52
CA ALA A 100 -9.73 1.80 -17.84
C ALA A 100 -9.88 1.90 -16.31
N ALA A 101 -9.82 3.11 -15.74
CA ALA A 101 -10.04 3.33 -14.32
C ALA A 101 -11.48 2.98 -13.91
N LYS A 102 -12.47 3.31 -14.71
CA LYS A 102 -13.86 2.95 -14.47
C LYS A 102 -14.07 1.44 -14.51
N GLU A 103 -13.46 0.74 -15.44
CA GLU A 103 -13.57 -0.72 -15.57
C GLU A 103 -13.10 -1.43 -14.29
N ASN A 104 -11.99 -1.00 -13.71
CA ASN A 104 -11.39 -1.61 -12.54
C ASN A 104 -11.51 -0.75 -11.26
N LYS A 105 -12.57 0.05 -11.18
CA LYS A 105 -12.84 0.94 -10.04
C LYS A 105 -12.81 0.22 -8.69
N ASP A 106 -13.36 -0.97 -8.60
CA ASP A 106 -13.43 -1.73 -7.34
C ASP A 106 -12.04 -2.20 -6.89
N GLU A 107 -11.17 -2.56 -7.82
CA GLU A 107 -9.78 -2.91 -7.50
C GLU A 107 -9.00 -1.70 -6.98
N ILE A 108 -9.19 -0.51 -7.57
CA ILE A 108 -8.61 0.73 -7.10
C ILE A 108 -9.11 1.05 -5.69
N LYS A 109 -10.42 0.93 -5.45
CA LYS A 109 -11.01 1.15 -4.12
C LYS A 109 -10.42 0.21 -3.07
N ARG A 110 -10.26 -1.07 -3.39
CA ARG A 110 -9.64 -2.04 -2.47
C ARG A 110 -8.20 -1.67 -2.14
N ALA A 111 -7.44 -1.22 -3.13
CA ALA A 111 -6.06 -0.78 -2.94
C ALA A 111 -5.94 0.46 -2.03
N LEU A 112 -6.95 1.33 -2.04
CA LEU A 112 -6.99 2.55 -1.22
C LEU A 112 -7.70 2.37 0.12
N GLN A 113 -8.28 1.22 0.37
CA GLN A 113 -9.06 0.97 1.58
C GLN A 113 -8.22 1.18 2.84
N GLY A 114 -8.79 1.90 3.81
CA GLY A 114 -8.14 2.19 5.07
C GLY A 114 -7.17 3.38 5.04
N ALA A 115 -6.98 4.04 3.89
CA ALA A 115 -6.15 5.22 3.80
C ALA A 115 -6.80 6.43 4.47
N ASP A 116 -6.05 7.12 5.33
CA ASP A 116 -6.43 8.42 5.89
C ASP A 116 -6.00 9.56 4.99
N LEU A 117 -4.90 9.39 4.26
CA LEU A 117 -4.33 10.36 3.34
C LEU A 117 -3.76 9.64 2.11
N VAL A 118 -4.08 10.16 0.94
CA VAL A 118 -3.57 9.64 -0.33
C VAL A 118 -2.85 10.74 -1.10
N PHE A 119 -1.60 10.49 -1.45
CA PHE A 119 -0.85 11.30 -2.41
C PHE A 119 -0.96 10.64 -3.78
N LEU A 120 -1.41 11.39 -4.77
CA LEU A 120 -1.56 10.93 -6.15
C LEU A 120 -0.56 11.62 -7.06
N THR A 121 0.21 10.80 -7.82
CA THR A 121 1.18 11.29 -8.80
C THR A 121 1.06 10.55 -10.14
#